data_d07b652152368574656e819fd865bd9c
#
_entry.id   d07b652152368574656e819fd865bd9c
#
_cell.length_a   1.000
_cell.length_b   1.000
_cell.length_c   1.000
_cell.angle_alpha   90.00
_cell.angle_beta   90.00
_cell.angle_gamma   90.00
#
_symmetry.space_group_name_H-M   'P 1'
#
loop_
_entity.id
_entity.type
_entity.pdbx_description
1 polymer ?
#
loop_
_entity_poly.entity_id
_entity_poly.type
_entity_poly.pdbx_seq_one_letter_code
_entity_poly.pdbx_strand_id
1 'polypeptide(L)'
;MNLRWHLFYLGLIGALLAALLWQGAKIQQTALRAERQVVSQSLYEIIRNASGKYQIVDLREAAEFEDGHLPQAIRLQPGAVPKDAALDRYRRTVIVSENGDPALYRALAREFKLAANLEGGMMQWRMSRLPEVSGTTDVEGLRRGRAG
;
A
#
# COMPACT_ATOMS: atom_id res chain seq x y z
N MET A 1 8.23 40.62 -41.20
CA MET A 1 7.73 39.37 -40.61
C MET A 1 6.44 39.70 -39.89
N ASN A 2 5.35 39.07 -40.26
CA ASN A 2 3.99 39.50 -39.88
C ASN A 2 3.66 39.13 -38.43
N LEU A 3 3.11 40.03 -37.64
CA LEU A 3 2.62 39.87 -36.25
C LEU A 3 1.82 38.59 -36.06
N ARG A 4 1.06 38.15 -37.08
CA ARG A 4 0.28 36.93 -37.09
C ARG A 4 1.13 35.66 -36.90
N TRP A 5 2.34 35.61 -37.48
CA TRP A 5 3.26 34.49 -37.34
C TRP A 5 3.87 34.43 -35.93
N HIS A 6 4.17 35.57 -35.31
CA HIS A 6 4.64 35.61 -33.93
C HIS A 6 3.60 35.10 -32.95
N LEU A 7 2.33 35.47 -33.13
CA LEU A 7 1.22 34.97 -32.30
C LEU A 7 1.03 33.46 -32.48
N PHE A 8 1.18 32.96 -33.71
CA PHE A 8 1.10 31.52 -33.96
C PHE A 8 2.23 30.76 -33.27
N TYR A 9 3.47 31.23 -33.37
CA TYR A 9 4.61 30.58 -32.68
C TYR A 9 4.50 30.66 -31.16
N LEU A 10 4.03 31.76 -30.61
CA LEU A 10 3.79 31.88 -29.18
C LEU A 10 2.72 30.90 -28.70
N GLY A 11 1.65 30.74 -29.46
CA GLY A 11 0.60 29.74 -29.17
C GLY A 11 1.14 28.31 -29.23
N LEU A 12 1.96 27.98 -30.21
CA LEU A 12 2.59 26.67 -30.35
C LEU A 12 3.53 26.36 -29.17
N ILE A 13 4.37 27.33 -28.79
CA ILE A 13 5.30 27.21 -27.66
C ILE A 13 4.50 27.02 -26.36
N GLY A 14 3.43 27.78 -26.15
CA GLY A 14 2.55 27.64 -25.00
C GLY A 14 1.91 26.27 -24.92
N ALA A 15 1.42 25.72 -26.03
CA ALA A 15 0.84 24.38 -26.09
C ALA A 15 1.86 23.27 -25.79
N LEU A 16 3.09 23.42 -26.32
CA LEU A 16 4.18 22.48 -26.04
C LEU A 16 4.59 22.49 -24.57
N LEU A 17 4.71 23.66 -23.96
CA LEU A 17 5.03 23.81 -22.54
C LEU A 17 3.92 23.20 -21.67
N ALA A 18 2.66 23.44 -21.99
CA ALA A 18 1.53 22.86 -21.27
C ALA A 18 1.53 21.33 -21.37
N ALA A 19 1.83 20.77 -22.56
CA ALA A 19 1.94 19.33 -22.77
C ALA A 19 3.09 18.72 -21.95
N LEU A 20 4.25 19.36 -21.90
CA LEU A 20 5.41 18.94 -21.12
C LEU A 20 5.11 18.95 -19.61
N LEU A 21 4.46 20.00 -19.12
CA LEU A 21 4.05 20.10 -17.72
C LEU A 21 3.04 19.01 -17.35
N TRP A 22 2.10 18.72 -18.25
CA TRP A 22 1.12 17.67 -18.04
C TRP A 22 1.73 16.26 -18.02
N GLN A 23 2.68 16.00 -18.93
CA GLN A 23 3.44 14.76 -18.94
C GLN A 23 4.29 14.61 -17.67
N GLY A 24 4.98 15.67 -17.24
CA GLY A 24 5.76 15.69 -16.01
C GLY A 24 4.89 15.37 -14.78
N ALA A 25 3.70 15.98 -14.67
CA ALA A 25 2.76 15.70 -13.60
C ALA A 25 2.26 14.24 -13.60
N LYS A 26 2.00 13.65 -14.76
CA LYS A 26 1.63 12.23 -14.88
C LYS A 26 2.75 11.31 -14.46
N ILE A 27 3.98 11.55 -14.88
CA ILE A 27 5.15 10.76 -14.52
C ILE A 27 5.35 10.80 -13.00
N GLN A 28 5.24 11.98 -12.39
CA GLN A 28 5.38 12.15 -10.95
C GLN A 28 4.28 11.44 -10.16
N GLN A 29 3.02 11.48 -10.64
CA GLN A 29 1.92 10.72 -10.03
C GLN A 29 2.13 9.22 -10.14
N THR A 30 2.65 8.73 -11.25
CA THR A 30 2.93 7.30 -11.47
C THR A 30 4.06 6.83 -10.57
N ALA A 31 5.14 7.61 -10.43
CA ALA A 31 6.25 7.33 -9.53
C ALA A 31 5.80 7.30 -8.07
N LEU A 32 5.02 8.30 -7.60
CA LEU A 32 4.46 8.32 -6.26
C LEU A 32 3.49 7.16 -5.98
N ARG A 33 2.83 6.67 -7.04
CA ARG A 33 1.95 5.50 -6.95
C ARG A 33 2.74 4.21 -6.84
N ALA A 34 3.83 4.08 -7.58
CA ALA A 34 4.73 2.92 -7.53
C ALA A 34 5.44 2.82 -6.17
N GLU A 35 5.87 3.94 -5.59
CA GLU A 35 6.50 3.96 -4.26
C GLU A 35 5.57 3.53 -3.12
N ARG A 36 4.26 3.58 -3.33
CA ARG A 36 3.23 3.22 -2.34
C ARG A 36 2.62 1.84 -2.56
N GLN A 37 3.13 1.06 -3.49
CA GLN A 37 2.68 -0.29 -3.75
C GLN A 37 3.81 -1.30 -3.50
N VAL A 38 3.43 -2.46 -2.97
CA VAL A 38 4.33 -3.60 -2.76
C VAL A 38 3.73 -4.80 -3.46
N VAL A 39 4.50 -5.44 -4.33
CA VAL A 39 4.08 -6.68 -4.99
C VAL A 39 4.19 -7.86 -4.03
N SER A 40 3.31 -8.85 -4.18
CA SER A 40 3.19 -10.00 -3.30
C SER A 40 4.51 -10.75 -3.10
N GLN A 41 5.27 -11.00 -4.17
CA GLN A 41 6.54 -11.71 -4.10
C GLN A 41 7.59 -10.95 -3.28
N SER A 42 7.69 -9.63 -3.46
CA SER A 42 8.63 -8.79 -2.69
C SER A 42 8.26 -8.75 -1.21
N LEU A 43 6.96 -8.68 -0.90
CA LEU A 43 6.50 -8.72 0.49
C LEU A 43 6.81 -10.06 1.14
N TYR A 44 6.62 -11.16 0.42
CA TYR A 44 6.96 -12.48 0.93
C TYR A 44 8.46 -12.62 1.28
N GLU A 45 9.34 -12.14 0.42
CA GLU A 45 10.79 -12.12 0.70
C GLU A 45 11.12 -11.25 1.93
N ILE A 46 10.43 -10.13 2.10
CA ILE A 46 10.59 -9.28 3.29
C ILE A 46 10.13 -10.01 4.57
N ILE A 47 8.99 -10.70 4.53
CA ILE A 47 8.48 -11.47 5.67
C ILE A 47 9.47 -12.56 6.07
N ARG A 48 10.02 -13.27 5.10
CA ARG A 48 11.02 -14.34 5.34
C ARG A 48 12.33 -13.84 5.94
N ASN A 49 12.88 -12.75 5.38
CA ASN A 49 14.25 -12.34 5.65
C ASN A 49 14.36 -11.25 6.70
N ALA A 50 13.29 -10.52 6.95
CA ALA A 50 13.30 -9.34 7.80
C ALA A 50 12.07 -9.29 8.73
N SER A 51 11.73 -10.42 9.35
CA SER A 51 10.63 -10.54 10.30
C SER A 51 10.68 -9.41 11.33
N GLY A 52 9.55 -8.74 11.50
CA GLY A 52 9.41 -7.65 12.47
C GLY A 52 9.84 -6.25 12.01
N LYS A 53 10.47 -6.07 10.85
CA LYS A 53 10.76 -4.73 10.28
C LYS A 53 9.53 -4.03 9.71
N TYR A 54 8.56 -4.82 9.29
CA TYR A 54 7.28 -4.36 8.76
C TYR A 54 6.15 -4.79 9.68
N GLN A 55 5.08 -4.04 9.69
CA GLN A 55 3.79 -4.49 10.19
C GLN A 55 2.82 -4.63 9.01
N ILE A 56 2.00 -5.65 9.05
CA ILE A 56 1.03 -5.96 8.00
C ILE A 56 -0.35 -5.79 8.62
N VAL A 57 -1.17 -4.96 8.01
CA VAL A 57 -2.52 -4.65 8.49
C VAL A 57 -3.52 -5.12 7.46
N ASP A 58 -4.36 -6.06 7.85
CA ASP A 58 -5.42 -6.62 7.03
C ASP A 58 -6.75 -5.95 7.37
N LEU A 59 -7.42 -5.37 6.36
CA LEU A 59 -8.67 -4.63 6.50
C LEU A 59 -9.91 -5.46 6.13
N ARG A 60 -9.73 -6.75 5.83
CA ARG A 60 -10.83 -7.63 5.47
C ARG A 60 -11.71 -7.97 6.67
N GLU A 61 -12.88 -8.51 6.38
CA GLU A 61 -13.80 -9.00 7.39
C GLU A 61 -13.20 -10.16 8.20
N ALA A 62 -13.75 -10.39 9.43
CA ALA A 62 -13.20 -11.40 10.34
C ALA A 62 -13.18 -12.79 9.72
N ALA A 63 -14.27 -13.18 9.06
CA ALA A 63 -14.39 -14.50 8.45
C ALA A 63 -13.35 -14.71 7.33
N GLU A 64 -13.12 -13.71 6.50
CA GLU A 64 -12.12 -13.77 5.41
C GLU A 64 -10.69 -13.84 5.95
N PHE A 65 -10.43 -13.11 7.04
CA PHE A 65 -9.14 -13.14 7.72
C PHE A 65 -8.87 -14.50 8.37
N GLU A 66 -9.86 -15.07 9.05
CA GLU A 66 -9.77 -16.37 9.71
C GLU A 66 -9.61 -17.53 8.72
N ASP A 67 -10.24 -17.43 7.55
CA ASP A 67 -10.11 -18.40 6.46
C ASP A 67 -8.67 -18.46 5.92
N GLY A 68 -8.04 -17.30 5.76
CA GLY A 68 -6.64 -17.21 5.35
C GLY A 68 -6.13 -15.77 5.24
N HIS A 69 -4.97 -15.51 5.82
CA HIS A 69 -4.30 -14.21 5.82
C HIS A 69 -2.79 -14.32 5.66
N LEU A 70 -2.12 -13.21 5.42
CA LEU A 70 -0.67 -13.17 5.33
C LEU A 70 -0.03 -13.50 6.69
N PRO A 71 1.10 -14.22 6.73
CA PRO A 71 1.87 -14.41 7.95
C PRO A 71 2.17 -13.06 8.63
N GLN A 72 2.02 -13.01 9.95
CA GLN A 72 2.23 -11.81 10.78
C GLN A 72 1.23 -10.66 10.54
N ALA A 73 0.17 -10.85 9.76
CA ALA A 73 -0.86 -9.85 9.57
C ALA A 73 -1.67 -9.64 10.85
N ILE A 74 -1.99 -8.39 11.14
CA ILE A 74 -2.89 -7.98 12.21
C ILE A 74 -4.16 -7.45 11.57
N ARG A 75 -5.30 -8.04 11.92
CA ARG A 75 -6.57 -7.55 11.43
C ARG A 75 -6.95 -6.24 12.12
N LEU A 76 -7.34 -5.26 11.33
CA LEU A 76 -7.89 -4.00 11.81
C LEU A 76 -9.31 -3.83 11.23
N GLN A 77 -10.29 -3.64 12.09
CA GLN A 77 -11.65 -3.36 11.63
C GLN A 77 -11.72 -2.01 10.89
N PRO A 78 -12.49 -1.89 9.82
CA PRO A 78 -12.74 -0.62 9.18
C PRO A 78 -13.25 0.42 10.20
N GLY A 79 -12.58 1.58 10.25
CA GLY A 79 -12.90 2.64 11.23
C GLY A 79 -12.26 2.49 12.61
N ALA A 80 -11.59 1.39 12.91
CA ALA A 80 -10.84 1.25 14.16
C ALA A 80 -9.56 2.13 14.13
N VAL A 81 -9.17 2.62 15.28
CA VAL A 81 -7.95 3.43 15.43
C VAL A 81 -6.74 2.51 15.57
N PRO A 82 -5.64 2.75 14.81
CA PRO A 82 -4.44 1.91 14.89
C PRO A 82 -3.85 1.74 16.29
N LYS A 83 -4.02 2.73 17.16
CA LYS A 83 -3.57 2.67 18.55
C LYS A 83 -4.21 1.54 19.36
N ASP A 84 -5.47 1.24 19.07
CA ASP A 84 -6.23 0.20 19.79
C ASP A 84 -5.71 -1.20 19.43
N ALA A 85 -5.13 -1.34 18.23
CA ALA A 85 -4.50 -2.57 17.76
C ALA A 85 -3.00 -2.68 18.11
N ALA A 86 -2.47 -1.79 18.94
CA ALA A 86 -1.05 -1.72 19.30
C ALA A 86 -0.10 -1.57 18.08
N LEU A 87 -0.59 -0.92 17.02
CA LEU A 87 0.18 -0.66 15.80
C LEU A 87 1.08 0.58 15.97
N ASP A 88 2.31 0.46 15.47
CA ASP A 88 3.27 1.56 15.49
C ASP A 88 3.13 2.42 14.23
N ARG A 89 2.74 3.68 14.39
CA ARG A 89 2.58 4.63 13.28
C ARG A 89 3.87 4.99 12.54
N TYR A 90 5.02 4.76 13.16
CA TYR A 90 6.34 5.05 12.57
C TYR A 90 6.95 3.84 11.87
N ARG A 91 6.40 2.65 12.08
CA ARG A 91 6.84 1.43 11.43
C ARG A 91 6.38 1.39 9.97
N ARG A 92 7.19 0.78 9.12
CA ARG A 92 6.76 0.49 7.74
C ARG A 92 5.55 -0.43 7.76
N THR A 93 4.46 0.02 7.18
CA THR A 93 3.17 -0.67 7.23
C THR A 93 2.73 -1.06 5.84
N VAL A 94 2.36 -2.33 5.66
CA VAL A 94 1.71 -2.80 4.45
C VAL A 94 0.23 -3.00 4.75
N ILE A 95 -0.62 -2.35 3.97
CA ILE A 95 -2.08 -2.43 4.10
C ILE A 95 -2.59 -3.44 3.08
N VAL A 96 -3.38 -4.39 3.57
CA VAL A 96 -3.94 -5.50 2.80
C VAL A 96 -5.46 -5.38 2.76
N SER A 97 -6.02 -5.53 1.58
CA SER A 97 -7.45 -5.72 1.33
C SER A 97 -7.63 -6.88 0.36
N GLU A 98 -8.86 -7.28 0.03
CA GLU A 98 -9.07 -8.43 -0.85
C GLU A 98 -8.46 -8.23 -2.24
N ASN A 99 -8.64 -7.06 -2.84
CA ASN A 99 -8.22 -6.75 -4.22
C ASN A 99 -7.20 -5.60 -4.33
N GLY A 100 -6.62 -5.15 -3.21
CA GLY A 100 -5.72 -3.99 -3.21
C GLY A 100 -6.44 -2.65 -3.37
N ASP A 101 -7.65 -2.50 -2.82
CA ASP A 101 -8.50 -1.32 -3.00
C ASP A 101 -7.79 -0.02 -2.60
N PRO A 102 -7.62 0.93 -3.55
CA PRO A 102 -6.97 2.20 -3.27
C PRO A 102 -7.76 3.12 -2.32
N ALA A 103 -9.07 2.94 -2.19
CA ALA A 103 -9.89 3.74 -1.29
C ALA A 103 -9.66 3.32 0.16
N LEU A 104 -9.70 2.03 0.44
CA LEU A 104 -9.38 1.47 1.76
C LEU A 104 -7.96 1.81 2.17
N TYR A 105 -6.99 1.65 1.25
CA TYR A 105 -5.61 2.06 1.49
C TYR A 105 -5.52 3.53 1.90
N ARG A 106 -6.10 4.45 1.13
CA ARG A 106 -6.03 5.90 1.41
C ARG A 106 -6.69 6.29 2.72
N ALA A 107 -7.75 5.60 3.10
CA ALA A 107 -8.44 5.85 4.37
C ALA A 107 -7.50 5.61 5.58
N LEU A 108 -6.73 4.53 5.55
CA LEU A 108 -5.85 4.13 6.65
C LEU A 108 -4.40 4.67 6.51
N ALA A 109 -3.90 4.87 5.30
CA ALA A 109 -2.51 5.27 5.06
C ALA A 109 -2.09 6.57 5.76
N ARG A 110 -3.06 7.45 6.06
CA ARG A 110 -2.84 8.72 6.77
C ARG A 110 -2.39 8.52 8.22
N GLU A 111 -2.74 7.40 8.80
CA GLU A 111 -2.40 7.06 10.19
C GLU A 111 -0.95 6.60 10.33
N PHE A 112 -0.29 6.22 9.25
CA PHE A 112 1.07 5.72 9.24
C PHE A 112 2.01 6.63 8.45
N LYS A 113 3.24 6.79 8.94
CA LYS A 113 4.26 7.59 8.24
C LYS A 113 4.77 6.93 6.96
N LEU A 114 4.86 5.62 6.97
CA LEU A 114 5.40 4.80 5.87
C LEU A 114 4.41 3.68 5.53
N ALA A 115 3.36 4.01 4.78
CA ALA A 115 2.34 3.06 4.34
C ALA A 115 2.52 2.69 2.87
N ALA A 116 2.35 1.40 2.57
CA ALA A 116 2.27 0.86 1.22
C ALA A 116 1.03 -0.04 1.08
N ASN A 117 0.45 -0.08 -0.10
CA ASN A 117 -0.66 -0.97 -0.43
C ASN A 117 -0.12 -2.28 -1.02
N LEU A 118 -0.67 -3.41 -0.62
CA LEU A 118 -0.39 -4.68 -1.31
C LEU A 118 -1.08 -4.67 -2.67
N GLU A 119 -0.28 -4.70 -3.74
CA GLU A 119 -0.78 -4.71 -5.11
C GLU A 119 -1.64 -5.95 -5.36
N GLY A 120 -2.87 -5.74 -5.83
CA GLY A 120 -3.85 -6.81 -6.05
C GLY A 120 -4.34 -7.53 -4.79
N GLY A 121 -3.91 -7.10 -3.60
CA GLY A 121 -4.39 -7.60 -2.31
C GLY A 121 -4.21 -9.09 -2.09
N MET A 122 -5.08 -9.67 -1.26
CA MET A 122 -5.10 -11.12 -1.00
C MET A 122 -5.36 -11.96 -2.23
N MET A 123 -6.16 -11.45 -3.16
CA MET A 123 -6.42 -12.14 -4.42
C MET A 123 -5.12 -12.42 -5.18
N GLN A 124 -4.28 -11.41 -5.37
CA GLN A 124 -2.98 -11.55 -6.05
C GLN A 124 -2.01 -12.42 -5.25
N TRP A 125 -2.03 -12.34 -3.92
CA TRP A 125 -1.25 -13.21 -3.04
C TRP A 125 -1.56 -14.69 -3.27
N ARG A 126 -2.85 -15.05 -3.29
CA ARG A 126 -3.35 -16.41 -3.57
C ARG A 126 -3.00 -16.88 -4.98
N MET A 127 -3.18 -16.01 -5.98
CA MET A 127 -2.79 -16.32 -7.37
C MET A 127 -1.30 -16.61 -7.50
N SER A 128 -0.48 -15.97 -6.69
CA SER A 128 0.97 -16.20 -6.62
C SER A 128 1.36 -17.46 -5.82
N ARG A 129 0.37 -18.18 -5.27
CA ARG A 129 0.55 -19.40 -4.45
C ARG A 129 1.50 -19.21 -3.27
N LEU A 130 1.45 -18.04 -2.66
CA LEU A 130 2.25 -17.71 -1.49
C LEU A 130 1.59 -18.25 -0.21
N PRO A 131 2.37 -18.54 0.84
CA PRO A 131 1.85 -19.12 2.08
C PRO A 131 0.84 -18.21 2.78
N GLU A 132 -0.23 -18.81 3.27
CA GLU A 132 -1.24 -18.19 4.11
C GLU A 132 -1.27 -18.86 5.48
N VAL A 133 -1.78 -18.16 6.48
CA VAL A 133 -2.04 -18.66 7.82
C VAL A 133 -3.55 -18.54 8.07
N SER A 134 -4.15 -19.55 8.69
CA SER A 134 -5.57 -19.55 9.04
C SER A 134 -5.76 -19.37 10.55
N GLY A 135 -6.93 -18.87 10.94
CA GLY A 135 -7.31 -18.68 12.33
C GLY A 135 -7.17 -17.24 12.82
N THR A 136 -7.57 -17.00 14.05
CA THR A 136 -7.40 -15.70 14.70
C THR A 136 -5.94 -15.47 15.00
N THR A 137 -5.42 -14.30 14.62
CA THR A 137 -4.08 -13.89 15.07
C THR A 137 -4.14 -13.73 16.58
N ASP A 138 -3.55 -14.66 17.30
CA ASP A 138 -3.44 -14.55 18.74
C ASP A 138 -2.44 -13.42 19.05
N VAL A 139 -2.96 -12.23 19.36
CA VAL A 139 -2.19 -11.07 19.83
C VAL A 139 -1.38 -11.44 21.06
N GLU A 140 -1.79 -12.44 21.80
CA GLU A 140 -1.13 -13.06 22.93
C GLU A 140 0.15 -13.81 22.53
N GLY A 141 0.16 -14.49 21.40
CA GLY A 141 1.34 -15.18 20.86
C GLY A 141 2.46 -14.20 20.46
N LEU A 142 2.11 -13.03 19.96
CA LEU A 142 3.06 -11.95 19.64
C LEU A 142 3.68 -11.31 20.90
N ARG A 143 2.94 -11.29 22.02
CA ARG A 143 3.47 -10.82 23.33
C ARG A 143 4.45 -11.80 23.93
N ARG A 144 4.24 -13.10 23.81
CA ARG A 144 5.15 -14.13 24.37
C ARG A 144 6.48 -14.23 23.62
N GLY A 145 6.51 -13.99 22.32
CA GLY A 145 7.74 -13.98 21.51
C GLY A 145 8.67 -12.78 21.77
N ARG A 146 8.23 -11.80 22.57
CA ARG A 146 9.00 -10.57 22.90
C ARG A 146 9.66 -10.64 24.29
N ALA A 147 9.39 -11.68 25.05
CA ALA A 147 9.89 -11.87 26.43
C ALA A 147 10.97 -12.97 26.55
N GLY A 148 11.57 -13.36 25.41
CA GLY A 148 12.69 -14.30 25.34
C GLY A 148 13.95 -13.69 24.78
#